data_443b3f0d9ff5e89bad9354ebe87e5231
#
_entry.id   443b3f0d9ff5e89bad9354ebe87e5231
#
_cell.length_a   1.000
_cell.length_b   1.000
_cell.length_c   1.000
_cell.angle_alpha   90.00
_cell.angle_beta   90.00
_cell.angle_gamma   90.00
#
_symmetry.space_group_name_H-M   'P 1'
#
loop_
_entity.id
_entity.type
_entity.pdbx_description
1 polymer ?
#
loop_
_entity_poly.entity_id
_entity_poly.type
_entity_poly.pdbx_seq_one_letter_code
_entity_poly.pdbx_strand_id
1 'polypeptide(L)'
;MGDRAGANRSSHIESARLWQSATSGVELFEARLLTHKFGKHIHDAYTVGLNETGQGQCFYRKEMHQHHPGSFNCINPGEVHTGEAISGLGWGFRNLYVSVATVEQVIAQLDWPDNKLPKFFKMVVDDPTLQQTFYSLFHSLDDPTSQLEQQSLLLQFLSHLFSRHACVSRKQKGAGSESKAVSLVLDYLAAHCTEDVSVNDLARLVDLSPHYLIRCFGKQVGLPPHRYKHHLQLLKAKRSLHSQKPLAEIAIDNGFYDQSHFNRAFKQTFGLPPGHYRQVNFIQDGH
;
A
#
# COMPACT_ATOMS: atom_id res chain seq x y z
N MET A 1 9.17 -10.95 -54.86
CA MET A 1 9.81 -9.88 -54.09
C MET A 1 8.92 -9.62 -52.88
N GLY A 2 9.27 -10.19 -51.78
CA GLY A 2 8.45 -10.14 -50.58
C GLY A 2 8.97 -9.07 -49.63
N ASP A 3 8.13 -8.11 -49.36
CA ASP A 3 8.38 -7.07 -48.39
C ASP A 3 8.06 -7.63 -46.99
N ARG A 4 9.10 -7.93 -46.21
CA ARG A 4 8.97 -8.28 -44.78
C ARG A 4 8.93 -6.97 -44.02
N ALA A 5 7.72 -6.49 -43.79
CA ALA A 5 7.49 -5.46 -42.77
C ALA A 5 7.96 -5.99 -41.41
N GLY A 6 9.12 -5.51 -40.96
CA GLY A 6 9.64 -5.75 -39.63
C GLY A 6 8.69 -5.15 -38.59
N ALA A 7 7.89 -6.00 -37.97
CA ALA A 7 7.14 -5.62 -36.78
C ALA A 7 8.14 -5.21 -35.71
N ASN A 8 8.20 -3.93 -35.45
CA ASN A 8 8.91 -3.32 -34.33
C ASN A 8 8.29 -3.87 -33.03
N ARG A 9 8.86 -4.96 -32.50
CA ARG A 9 8.52 -5.46 -31.17
C ARG A 9 9.09 -4.47 -30.17
N SER A 10 8.34 -3.40 -29.89
CA SER A 10 8.60 -2.58 -28.72
C SER A 10 8.58 -3.52 -27.53
N SER A 11 9.73 -3.67 -26.91
CA SER A 11 9.92 -4.50 -25.73
C SER A 11 9.01 -3.98 -24.60
N HIS A 12 7.89 -4.63 -24.39
CA HIS A 12 7.00 -4.37 -23.27
C HIS A 12 7.65 -4.97 -22.01
N ILE A 13 8.59 -4.25 -21.43
CA ILE A 13 9.26 -4.68 -20.20
C ILE A 13 8.40 -4.21 -19.03
N GLU A 14 7.97 -5.15 -18.19
CA GLU A 14 7.44 -4.83 -16.86
C GLU A 14 8.58 -4.25 -16.03
N SER A 15 8.34 -3.10 -15.42
CA SER A 15 9.27 -2.46 -14.51
C SER A 15 8.58 -2.10 -13.21
N ALA A 16 9.29 -2.26 -12.11
CA ALA A 16 8.86 -1.81 -10.79
C ALA A 16 10.08 -1.37 -10.00
N ARG A 17 9.98 -0.19 -9.38
CA ARG A 17 10.97 0.36 -8.45
C ARG A 17 10.24 0.80 -7.20
N LEU A 18 10.73 0.37 -6.04
CA LEU A 18 10.19 0.72 -4.73
C LEU A 18 11.35 1.14 -3.84
N TRP A 19 11.34 2.39 -3.32
CA TRP A 19 12.43 2.92 -2.51
C TRP A 19 11.91 3.93 -1.47
N GLN A 20 12.69 4.12 -0.42
CA GLN A 20 12.39 5.14 0.58
C GLN A 20 12.94 6.50 0.15
N SER A 21 12.21 7.55 0.47
CA SER A 21 12.70 8.91 0.41
C SER A 21 13.59 9.21 1.62
N ALA A 22 14.50 10.18 1.48
CA ALA A 22 15.21 10.78 2.61
C ALA A 22 14.24 11.44 3.62
N THR A 23 13.04 11.83 3.19
CA THR A 23 11.97 12.26 4.09
C THR A 23 11.38 11.06 4.82
N SER A 24 11.56 11.01 6.14
CA SER A 24 11.11 9.90 6.98
C SER A 24 9.61 9.58 6.80
N GLY A 25 9.30 8.30 6.69
CA GLY A 25 7.92 7.81 6.59
C GLY A 25 7.27 7.99 5.23
N VAL A 26 8.04 8.30 4.17
CA VAL A 26 7.57 8.36 2.79
C VAL A 26 8.34 7.38 1.93
N GLU A 27 7.63 6.55 1.18
CA GLU A 27 8.17 5.58 0.25
C GLU A 27 7.58 5.82 -1.14
N LEU A 28 8.42 5.70 -2.17
CA LEU A 28 8.04 5.90 -3.56
C LEU A 28 7.96 4.57 -4.28
N PHE A 29 6.96 4.44 -5.13
CA PHE A 29 6.80 3.29 -6.01
C PHE A 29 6.45 3.75 -7.42
N GLU A 30 7.23 3.30 -8.38
CA GLU A 30 6.98 3.49 -9.80
C GLU A 30 6.87 2.12 -10.45
N ALA A 31 5.83 1.92 -11.25
CA ALA A 31 5.63 0.66 -11.94
C ALA A 31 5.01 0.85 -13.33
N ARG A 32 5.37 -0.06 -14.23
CA ARG A 32 4.70 -0.28 -15.51
C ARG A 32 4.35 -1.75 -15.63
N LEU A 33 3.09 -2.04 -15.47
CA LEU A 33 2.55 -3.40 -15.47
C LEU A 33 1.99 -3.75 -16.85
N LEU A 34 2.27 -4.97 -17.31
CA LEU A 34 1.68 -5.54 -18.53
C LEU A 34 0.87 -6.78 -18.18
N THR A 35 1.48 -7.71 -17.46
CA THR A 35 0.90 -9.02 -17.11
C THR A 35 0.84 -9.25 -15.61
N HIS A 36 1.64 -8.52 -14.83
CA HIS A 36 1.66 -8.68 -13.38
C HIS A 36 0.34 -8.27 -12.75
N LYS A 37 -0.11 -9.09 -11.78
CA LYS A 37 -1.32 -8.86 -11.00
C LYS A 37 -0.98 -8.86 -9.53
N PHE A 38 -1.23 -7.74 -8.87
CA PHE A 38 -1.23 -7.70 -7.42
C PHE A 38 -2.51 -8.35 -6.90
N GLY A 39 -2.38 -9.51 -6.26
CA GLY A 39 -3.49 -10.15 -5.57
C GLY A 39 -4.00 -9.27 -4.42
N LYS A 40 -5.01 -9.77 -3.68
CA LYS A 40 -5.52 -9.06 -2.50
C LYS A 40 -4.41 -8.86 -1.47
N HIS A 41 -4.10 -7.59 -1.14
CA HIS A 41 -3.08 -7.18 -0.17
C HIS A 41 -3.49 -5.90 0.56
N ILE A 42 -2.69 -5.51 1.54
CA ILE A 42 -2.83 -4.28 2.32
C ILE A 42 -1.49 -3.54 2.38
N HIS A 43 -1.56 -2.23 2.61
CA HIS A 43 -0.44 -1.40 3.04
C HIS A 43 -0.74 -0.84 4.43
N ASP A 44 0.30 -0.58 5.24
CA ASP A 44 0.20 0.08 6.55
C ASP A 44 0.37 1.61 6.44
N ALA A 45 0.34 2.12 5.21
CA ALA A 45 0.49 3.52 4.86
C ALA A 45 -0.69 3.99 4.00
N TYR A 46 -0.88 5.29 3.94
CA TYR A 46 -1.73 5.91 2.92
C TYR A 46 -1.08 5.73 1.56
N THR A 47 -1.82 5.19 0.60
CA THR A 47 -1.37 5.10 -0.79
C THR A 47 -2.02 6.20 -1.59
N VAL A 48 -1.21 7.07 -2.17
CA VAL A 48 -1.66 8.11 -3.08
C VAL A 48 -0.82 8.02 -4.34
N GLY A 49 -1.45 7.73 -5.46
CA GLY A 49 -0.73 7.54 -6.72
C GLY A 49 -1.38 8.22 -7.89
N LEU A 50 -0.54 8.65 -8.83
CA LEU A 50 -0.94 9.19 -10.11
C LEU A 50 -0.82 8.11 -11.19
N ASN A 51 -1.91 7.88 -11.91
CA ASN A 51 -1.94 7.00 -13.07
C ASN A 51 -1.47 7.78 -14.30
N GLU A 52 -0.43 7.31 -14.98
CA GLU A 52 0.25 8.08 -16.03
C GLU A 52 -0.03 7.55 -17.43
N THR A 53 0.00 6.24 -17.61
CA THR A 53 -0.13 5.62 -18.93
C THR A 53 -0.98 4.36 -18.89
N GLY A 54 -1.66 4.08 -19.99
CA GLY A 54 -2.49 2.89 -20.10
C GLY A 54 -3.70 2.91 -19.19
N GLN A 55 -4.19 1.74 -18.79
CA GLN A 55 -5.35 1.60 -17.94
C GLN A 55 -5.16 0.48 -16.92
N GLY A 56 -5.52 0.74 -15.69
CA GLY A 56 -5.53 -0.23 -14.60
C GLY A 56 -6.92 -0.48 -14.04
N GLN A 57 -7.05 -1.56 -13.28
CA GLN A 57 -8.23 -1.81 -12.47
C GLN A 57 -7.85 -2.38 -11.11
N CYS A 58 -8.62 -2.00 -10.11
CA CYS A 58 -8.46 -2.44 -8.73
C CYS A 58 -9.80 -2.89 -8.15
N PHE A 59 -9.82 -4.04 -7.48
CA PHE A 59 -10.94 -4.42 -6.63
C PHE A 59 -10.73 -3.81 -5.24
N TYR A 60 -11.63 -2.94 -4.81
CA TYR A 60 -11.56 -2.21 -3.54
C TYR A 60 -12.97 -2.01 -2.97
N ARG A 61 -13.17 -2.25 -1.67
CA ARG A 61 -14.46 -2.13 -0.99
C ARG A 61 -15.62 -2.83 -1.73
N LYS A 62 -15.35 -4.01 -2.32
CA LYS A 62 -16.30 -4.87 -3.06
C LYS A 62 -16.71 -4.37 -4.45
N GLU A 63 -16.06 -3.36 -4.96
CA GLU A 63 -16.30 -2.79 -6.28
C GLU A 63 -15.02 -2.82 -7.12
N MET A 64 -15.18 -2.89 -8.44
CA MET A 64 -14.08 -2.71 -9.39
C MET A 64 -13.99 -1.23 -9.74
N HIS A 65 -12.78 -0.69 -9.57
CA HIS A 65 -12.45 0.68 -9.92
C HIS A 65 -11.48 0.69 -11.08
N GLN A 66 -11.77 1.49 -12.11
CA GLN A 66 -10.88 1.67 -13.24
C GLN A 66 -10.03 2.92 -13.06
N HIS A 67 -8.76 2.80 -13.41
CA HIS A 67 -7.78 3.87 -13.38
C HIS A 67 -7.43 4.27 -14.81
N HIS A 68 -7.39 5.56 -15.07
CA HIS A 68 -7.03 6.14 -16.37
C HIS A 68 -5.94 7.20 -16.19
N PRO A 69 -5.20 7.54 -17.25
CA PRO A 69 -4.17 8.56 -17.17
C PRO A 69 -4.69 9.88 -16.61
N GLY A 70 -3.97 10.46 -15.66
CA GLY A 70 -4.32 11.69 -14.96
C GLY A 70 -5.18 11.50 -13.71
N SER A 71 -5.78 10.31 -13.49
CA SER A 71 -6.51 10.02 -12.25
C SER A 71 -5.56 9.67 -11.11
N PHE A 72 -5.98 9.97 -9.87
CA PHE A 72 -5.30 9.53 -8.66
C PHE A 72 -5.98 8.30 -8.07
N ASN A 73 -5.19 7.39 -7.52
CA ASN A 73 -5.67 6.36 -6.60
C ASN A 73 -5.37 6.76 -5.16
N CYS A 74 -6.40 6.69 -4.31
CA CYS A 74 -6.34 7.05 -2.89
C CYS A 74 -6.83 5.88 -2.04
N ILE A 75 -5.93 5.23 -1.28
CA ILE A 75 -6.24 4.05 -0.47
C ILE A 75 -5.84 4.32 0.98
N ASN A 76 -6.74 4.01 1.91
CA ASN A 76 -6.45 4.15 3.33
C ASN A 76 -5.60 2.98 3.86
N PRO A 77 -4.81 3.19 4.93
CA PRO A 77 -4.06 2.13 5.59
C PRO A 77 -4.94 0.94 5.98
N GLY A 78 -4.41 -0.28 5.80
CA GLY A 78 -5.07 -1.52 6.18
C GLY A 78 -6.24 -1.96 5.30
N GLU A 79 -6.62 -1.19 4.28
CA GLU A 79 -7.73 -1.57 3.39
C GLU A 79 -7.28 -2.51 2.27
N VAL A 80 -7.98 -3.63 2.15
CA VAL A 80 -7.68 -4.69 1.17
C VAL A 80 -8.04 -4.25 -0.24
N HIS A 81 -7.09 -4.40 -1.15
CA HIS A 81 -7.27 -4.08 -2.57
C HIS A 81 -6.45 -5.03 -3.46
N THR A 82 -6.73 -4.96 -4.76
CA THR A 82 -5.95 -5.61 -5.83
C THR A 82 -5.42 -4.57 -6.79
N GLY A 83 -4.60 -4.97 -7.76
CA GLY A 83 -4.18 -4.09 -8.85
C GLY A 83 -3.72 -4.90 -10.05
N GLU A 84 -4.24 -4.58 -11.25
CA GLU A 84 -3.80 -5.19 -12.49
C GLU A 84 -4.00 -4.24 -13.67
N ALA A 85 -3.19 -4.42 -14.72
CA ALA A 85 -3.41 -3.73 -15.99
C ALA A 85 -4.65 -4.30 -16.70
N ILE A 86 -5.43 -3.44 -17.37
CA ILE A 86 -6.46 -3.89 -18.30
C ILE A 86 -5.74 -4.41 -19.55
N SER A 87 -6.13 -5.60 -20.03
CA SER A 87 -5.39 -6.34 -21.03
C SER A 87 -5.10 -5.52 -22.30
N GLY A 88 -3.86 -5.60 -22.79
CA GLY A 88 -3.40 -5.00 -24.03
C GLY A 88 -2.90 -3.56 -23.93
N LEU A 89 -3.27 -2.80 -22.89
CA LEU A 89 -2.92 -1.38 -22.76
C LEU A 89 -1.71 -1.14 -21.84
N GLY A 90 -1.42 -2.08 -20.93
CA GLY A 90 -0.49 -1.85 -19.83
C GLY A 90 -1.04 -0.83 -18.82
N TRP A 91 -0.29 -0.60 -17.76
CA TRP A 91 -0.65 0.38 -16.72
C TRP A 91 0.61 0.92 -16.07
N GLY A 92 0.87 2.21 -16.28
CA GLY A 92 1.99 2.93 -15.68
C GLY A 92 1.47 3.92 -14.63
N PHE A 93 2.10 3.88 -13.45
CA PHE A 93 1.71 4.75 -12.34
C PHE A 93 2.87 5.01 -11.39
N ARG A 94 2.75 6.09 -10.63
CA ARG A 94 3.62 6.43 -9.49
C ARG A 94 2.81 6.55 -8.22
N ASN A 95 3.25 5.88 -7.15
CA ASN A 95 2.61 5.93 -5.84
C ASN A 95 3.56 6.53 -4.79
N LEU A 96 2.97 7.30 -3.89
CA LEU A 96 3.54 7.66 -2.60
C LEU A 96 2.86 6.80 -1.54
N TYR A 97 3.65 6.12 -0.73
CA TYR A 97 3.21 5.50 0.51
C TYR A 97 3.61 6.41 1.66
N VAL A 98 2.63 7.04 2.29
CA VAL A 98 2.87 7.97 3.39
C VAL A 98 2.44 7.30 4.69
N SER A 99 3.38 7.16 5.63
CA SER A 99 3.12 6.50 6.90
C SER A 99 2.04 7.21 7.71
N VAL A 100 1.31 6.48 8.55
CA VAL A 100 0.31 7.06 9.44
C VAL A 100 0.94 8.14 10.34
N ALA A 101 2.14 7.88 10.87
CA ALA A 101 2.85 8.84 11.73
C ALA A 101 3.19 10.15 10.99
N THR A 102 3.60 10.07 9.72
CA THR A 102 3.87 11.26 8.89
C THR A 102 2.57 12.03 8.62
N VAL A 103 1.47 11.34 8.35
CA VAL A 103 0.16 11.99 8.18
C VAL A 103 -0.29 12.67 9.48
N GLU A 104 -0.09 12.05 10.65
CA GLU A 104 -0.38 12.66 11.96
C GLU A 104 0.44 13.94 12.16
N GLN A 105 1.72 13.94 11.81
CA GLN A 105 2.57 15.14 11.87
C GLN A 105 2.09 16.25 10.92
N VAL A 106 1.62 15.89 9.73
CA VAL A 106 1.09 16.86 8.75
C VAL A 106 -0.22 17.46 9.23
N ILE A 107 -1.20 16.65 9.65
CA ILE A 107 -2.51 17.16 10.10
C ILE A 107 -2.42 18.01 11.37
N ALA A 108 -1.41 17.74 12.23
CA ALA A 108 -1.14 18.58 13.40
C ALA A 108 -0.68 20.00 13.05
N GLN A 109 -0.18 20.23 11.82
CA GLN A 109 0.21 21.54 11.30
C GLN A 109 -0.90 22.21 10.49
N LEU A 110 -2.01 21.49 10.23
CA LEU A 110 -3.15 22.00 9.48
C LEU A 110 -4.32 22.30 10.45
N ASP A 111 -5.23 23.15 10.03
CA ASP A 111 -6.53 23.32 10.70
C ASP A 111 -7.45 22.12 10.36
N TRP A 112 -7.00 20.92 10.78
CA TRP A 112 -7.69 19.66 10.50
C TRP A 112 -8.56 19.23 11.71
N PRO A 113 -9.83 18.86 11.49
CA PRO A 113 -10.77 18.62 12.58
C PRO A 113 -10.31 17.53 13.55
N ASP A 114 -10.27 17.85 14.84
CA ASP A 114 -10.00 16.94 15.97
C ASP A 114 -8.66 16.15 15.86
N ASN A 115 -7.73 16.52 14.99
CA ASN A 115 -6.51 15.77 14.66
C ASN A 115 -6.78 14.28 14.36
N LYS A 116 -7.99 13.95 13.91
CA LYS A 116 -8.32 12.58 13.52
C LYS A 116 -7.76 12.26 12.13
N LEU A 117 -7.32 11.02 11.94
CA LEU A 117 -6.78 10.57 10.66
C LEU A 117 -7.78 10.82 9.52
N PRO A 118 -7.31 11.40 8.40
CA PRO A 118 -8.12 11.63 7.22
C PRO A 118 -8.53 10.28 6.59
N LYS A 119 -9.72 10.23 6.02
CA LYS A 119 -10.22 9.03 5.36
C LYS A 119 -10.70 9.37 3.95
N PHE A 120 -10.14 8.69 2.97
CA PHE A 120 -10.63 8.72 1.60
C PHE A 120 -11.87 7.85 1.46
N PHE A 121 -12.92 8.38 0.85
CA PHE A 121 -14.14 7.62 0.52
C PHE A 121 -14.13 7.14 -0.92
N LYS A 122 -13.53 7.91 -1.81
CA LYS A 122 -13.33 7.53 -3.21
C LYS A 122 -11.92 6.99 -3.40
N MET A 123 -11.80 5.87 -4.11
CA MET A 123 -10.52 5.31 -4.50
C MET A 123 -9.92 6.08 -5.68
N VAL A 124 -10.74 6.40 -6.67
CA VAL A 124 -10.30 7.13 -7.87
C VAL A 124 -10.77 8.57 -7.78
N VAL A 125 -9.84 9.49 -7.98
CA VAL A 125 -10.05 10.93 -7.92
C VAL A 125 -9.48 11.59 -9.17
N ASP A 126 -10.31 12.40 -9.84
CA ASP A 126 -9.90 13.25 -10.94
C ASP A 126 -9.69 14.67 -10.43
N ASP A 127 -8.43 15.07 -10.29
CA ASP A 127 -8.07 16.41 -9.84
C ASP A 127 -6.80 16.92 -10.54
N PRO A 128 -6.95 17.58 -11.68
CA PRO A 128 -5.82 18.10 -12.43
C PRO A 128 -4.93 19.09 -11.63
N THR A 129 -5.50 19.75 -10.63
CA THR A 129 -4.75 20.73 -9.82
C THR A 129 -3.73 20.06 -8.90
N LEU A 130 -3.94 18.78 -8.56
CA LEU A 130 -3.01 17.98 -7.77
C LEU A 130 -1.85 17.43 -8.58
N GLN A 131 -1.98 17.29 -9.90
CA GLN A 131 -0.96 16.62 -10.73
C GLN A 131 0.38 17.36 -10.68
N GLN A 132 0.37 18.67 -10.85
CA GLN A 132 1.59 19.47 -10.84
C GLN A 132 2.31 19.39 -9.47
N THR A 133 1.57 19.54 -8.38
CA THR A 133 2.13 19.44 -7.03
C THR A 133 2.62 18.04 -6.72
N PHE A 134 1.94 17.00 -7.22
CA PHE A 134 2.37 15.61 -7.11
C PHE A 134 3.71 15.38 -7.81
N TYR A 135 3.86 15.83 -9.07
CA TYR A 135 5.11 15.68 -9.80
C TYR A 135 6.26 16.44 -9.13
N SER A 136 6.04 17.68 -8.69
CA SER A 136 7.06 18.45 -7.97
C SER A 136 7.49 17.72 -6.70
N LEU A 137 6.54 17.22 -5.92
CA LEU A 137 6.81 16.42 -4.72
C LEU A 137 7.55 15.13 -5.04
N PHE A 138 7.06 14.36 -6.02
CA PHE A 138 7.66 13.06 -6.36
C PHE A 138 9.12 13.22 -6.81
N HIS A 139 9.41 14.20 -7.66
CA HIS A 139 10.78 14.51 -8.10
C HIS A 139 11.66 14.98 -6.94
N SER A 140 11.17 15.88 -6.10
CA SER A 140 11.91 16.35 -4.92
C SER A 140 12.24 15.22 -3.95
N LEU A 141 11.35 14.21 -3.81
CA LEU A 141 11.56 13.05 -2.95
C LEU A 141 12.50 11.99 -3.57
N ASP A 142 12.60 11.93 -4.90
CA ASP A 142 13.49 10.99 -5.63
C ASP A 142 14.93 11.55 -5.75
N ASP A 143 15.08 12.86 -5.79
CA ASP A 143 16.39 13.54 -5.86
C ASP A 143 16.77 14.10 -4.47
N PRO A 144 18.04 13.99 -4.02
CA PRO A 144 18.51 14.58 -2.76
C PRO A 144 18.54 16.13 -2.83
N THR A 145 17.35 16.72 -2.84
CA THR A 145 17.14 18.16 -2.75
C THR A 145 17.12 18.61 -1.28
N SER A 146 16.85 19.89 -1.07
CA SER A 146 16.70 20.45 0.27
C SER A 146 15.59 19.76 1.06
N GLN A 147 15.90 19.25 2.26
CA GLN A 147 14.93 18.68 3.18
C GLN A 147 13.74 19.63 3.46
N LEU A 148 14.02 20.94 3.52
CA LEU A 148 12.98 21.94 3.69
C LEU A 148 12.02 21.97 2.50
N GLU A 149 12.53 21.82 1.28
CA GLU A 149 11.72 21.78 0.07
C GLU A 149 10.82 20.53 0.06
N GLN A 150 11.37 19.35 0.35
CA GLN A 150 10.62 18.10 0.45
C GLN A 150 9.49 18.17 1.47
N GLN A 151 9.78 18.67 2.67
CA GLN A 151 8.79 18.83 3.74
C GLN A 151 7.70 19.85 3.35
N SER A 152 8.08 20.96 2.72
CA SER A 152 7.13 22.00 2.28
C SER A 152 6.19 21.47 1.18
N LEU A 153 6.74 20.78 0.19
CA LEU A 153 5.96 20.17 -0.89
C LEU A 153 5.05 19.06 -0.38
N LEU A 154 5.51 18.23 0.56
CA LEU A 154 4.70 17.18 1.18
C LEU A 154 3.52 17.78 1.95
N LEU A 155 3.78 18.80 2.78
CA LEU A 155 2.74 19.50 3.52
C LEU A 155 1.72 20.14 2.57
N GLN A 156 2.18 20.82 1.53
CA GLN A 156 1.32 21.45 0.52
C GLN A 156 0.46 20.45 -0.20
N PHE A 157 1.05 19.35 -0.71
CA PHE A 157 0.33 18.32 -1.45
C PHE A 157 -0.72 17.63 -0.58
N LEU A 158 -0.35 17.17 0.62
CA LEU A 158 -1.26 16.49 1.52
C LEU A 158 -2.38 17.42 2.03
N SER A 159 -2.08 18.70 2.29
CA SER A 159 -3.08 19.70 2.65
C SER A 159 -4.14 19.85 1.54
N HIS A 160 -3.74 20.00 0.30
CA HIS A 160 -4.67 20.11 -0.83
C HIS A 160 -5.47 18.82 -1.03
N LEU A 161 -4.80 17.67 -0.96
CA LEU A 161 -5.44 16.37 -1.12
C LEU A 161 -6.49 16.11 -0.04
N PHE A 162 -6.15 16.33 1.23
CA PHE A 162 -7.07 16.06 2.34
C PHE A 162 -8.24 17.04 2.35
N SER A 163 -8.01 18.33 2.15
CA SER A 163 -9.08 19.33 2.16
C SER A 163 -10.15 19.09 1.08
N ARG A 164 -9.78 18.47 -0.03
CA ARG A 164 -10.67 18.25 -1.18
C ARG A 164 -11.27 16.85 -1.25
N HIS A 165 -10.51 15.84 -0.81
CA HIS A 165 -10.84 14.43 -1.10
C HIS A 165 -10.89 13.53 0.13
N ALA A 166 -10.60 14.06 1.32
CA ALA A 166 -10.73 13.31 2.56
C ALA A 166 -11.74 13.95 3.51
N CYS A 167 -12.20 13.18 4.47
CA CYS A 167 -12.98 13.69 5.58
C CYS A 167 -12.60 12.96 6.87
N VAL A 168 -13.02 13.53 7.99
CA VAL A 168 -12.88 12.88 9.29
C VAL A 168 -13.85 11.70 9.37
N SER A 169 -13.33 10.53 9.69
CA SER A 169 -14.20 9.36 9.94
C SER A 169 -15.10 9.66 11.13
N ARG A 170 -16.38 9.90 10.89
CA ARG A 170 -17.37 9.88 11.98
C ARG A 170 -17.45 8.44 12.46
N LYS A 171 -17.28 8.22 13.79
CA LYS A 171 -17.60 6.92 14.39
C LYS A 171 -19.00 6.55 13.92
N GLN A 172 -19.13 5.44 13.20
CA GLN A 172 -20.47 4.93 12.86
C GLN A 172 -21.21 4.71 14.19
N LYS A 173 -22.19 5.55 14.46
CA LYS A 173 -23.14 5.32 15.56
C LYS A 173 -23.87 4.02 15.23
N GLY A 174 -23.63 2.96 16.02
CA GLY A 174 -24.31 1.67 15.84
C GLY A 174 -23.50 0.62 15.07
N ALA A 175 -22.17 0.57 15.21
CA ALA A 175 -21.42 -0.62 14.79
C ALA A 175 -21.99 -1.83 15.53
N GLY A 176 -22.65 -2.76 14.79
CA GLY A 176 -23.20 -3.99 15.34
C GLY A 176 -22.13 -4.82 16.06
N SER A 177 -22.57 -5.77 16.88
CA SER A 177 -21.66 -6.67 17.62
C SER A 177 -20.59 -7.32 16.73
N GLU A 178 -20.96 -7.69 15.50
CA GLU A 178 -20.03 -8.25 14.49
C GLU A 178 -18.90 -7.28 14.11
N SER A 179 -19.20 -5.99 13.95
CA SER A 179 -18.19 -4.99 13.60
C SER A 179 -17.21 -4.74 14.74
N LYS A 180 -17.68 -4.78 15.99
CA LYS A 180 -16.80 -4.69 17.18
C LYS A 180 -15.92 -5.93 17.30
N ALA A 181 -16.48 -7.11 17.07
CA ALA A 181 -15.72 -8.38 17.09
C ALA A 181 -14.62 -8.38 16.05
N VAL A 182 -14.93 -7.97 14.81
CA VAL A 182 -13.91 -7.88 13.74
C VAL A 182 -12.84 -6.84 14.07
N SER A 183 -13.21 -5.68 14.62
CA SER A 183 -12.23 -4.67 15.05
C SER A 183 -11.27 -5.22 16.11
N LEU A 184 -11.80 -5.91 17.13
CA LEU A 184 -10.97 -6.54 18.18
C LEU A 184 -10.02 -7.60 17.62
N VAL A 185 -10.47 -8.40 16.65
CA VAL A 185 -9.62 -9.39 15.98
C VAL A 185 -8.53 -8.71 15.14
N LEU A 186 -8.84 -7.60 14.45
CA LEU A 186 -7.85 -6.82 13.70
C LEU A 186 -6.75 -6.28 14.63
N ASP A 187 -7.14 -5.68 15.77
CA ASP A 187 -6.22 -5.15 16.75
C ASP A 187 -5.34 -6.25 17.36
N TYR A 188 -5.94 -7.40 17.69
CA TYR A 188 -5.22 -8.55 18.19
C TYR A 188 -4.21 -9.10 17.18
N LEU A 189 -4.62 -9.28 15.93
CA LEU A 189 -3.72 -9.74 14.86
C LEU A 189 -2.58 -8.74 14.59
N ALA A 190 -2.82 -7.44 14.69
CA ALA A 190 -1.78 -6.43 14.55
C ALA A 190 -0.71 -6.54 15.64
N ALA A 191 -1.11 -6.81 16.88
CA ALA A 191 -0.21 -6.98 18.02
C ALA A 191 0.55 -8.32 17.99
N HIS A 192 -0.10 -9.41 17.53
CA HIS A 192 0.38 -10.80 17.66
C HIS A 192 0.65 -11.48 16.30
N CYS A 193 0.92 -10.74 15.24
CA CYS A 193 1.01 -11.31 13.88
C CYS A 193 2.14 -12.35 13.71
N THR A 194 3.20 -12.30 14.52
CA THR A 194 4.33 -13.26 14.45
C THR A 194 4.16 -14.48 15.37
N GLU A 195 3.13 -14.47 16.21
CA GLU A 195 2.84 -15.58 17.11
C GLU A 195 2.02 -16.67 16.41
N ASP A 196 2.01 -17.87 16.99
CA ASP A 196 1.13 -18.95 16.52
C ASP A 196 -0.29 -18.72 17.06
N VAL A 197 -1.12 -18.08 16.23
CA VAL A 197 -2.51 -17.73 16.55
C VAL A 197 -3.45 -18.57 15.70
N SER A 198 -4.27 -19.38 16.33
CA SER A 198 -5.29 -20.19 15.67
C SER A 198 -6.61 -19.43 15.47
N VAL A 199 -7.44 -19.91 14.55
CA VAL A 199 -8.79 -19.35 14.37
C VAL A 199 -9.67 -19.58 15.61
N ASN A 200 -9.41 -20.65 16.37
CA ASN A 200 -10.12 -20.95 17.62
C ASN A 200 -9.77 -19.94 18.72
N ASP A 201 -8.51 -19.46 18.78
CA ASP A 201 -8.10 -18.42 19.73
C ASP A 201 -8.81 -17.11 19.41
N LEU A 202 -8.84 -16.72 18.14
CA LEU A 202 -9.55 -15.53 17.69
C LEU A 202 -11.06 -15.62 17.93
N ALA A 203 -11.66 -16.80 17.74
CA ALA A 203 -13.08 -17.01 17.96
C ALA A 203 -13.44 -16.91 19.45
N ARG A 204 -12.61 -17.48 20.32
CA ARG A 204 -12.77 -17.36 21.79
C ARG A 204 -12.63 -15.91 22.26
N LEU A 205 -11.69 -15.14 21.68
CA LEU A 205 -11.50 -13.73 22.02
C LEU A 205 -12.77 -12.87 21.86
N VAL A 206 -13.62 -13.24 20.90
CA VAL A 206 -14.82 -12.45 20.53
C VAL A 206 -16.14 -13.18 20.77
N ASP A 207 -16.09 -14.33 21.46
CA ASP A 207 -17.25 -15.20 21.77
C ASP A 207 -18.08 -15.55 20.52
N LEU A 208 -17.40 -15.96 19.45
CA LEU A 208 -18.01 -16.42 18.21
C LEU A 208 -17.56 -17.84 17.86
N SER A 209 -18.36 -18.56 17.05
CA SER A 209 -17.86 -19.78 16.47
C SER A 209 -16.79 -19.49 15.40
N PRO A 210 -15.77 -20.35 15.22
CA PRO A 210 -14.71 -20.15 14.21
C PRO A 210 -15.26 -19.92 12.80
N HIS A 211 -16.26 -20.70 12.40
CA HIS A 211 -16.91 -20.56 11.10
C HIS A 211 -17.59 -19.17 10.93
N TYR A 212 -18.30 -18.73 11.98
CA TYR A 212 -18.99 -17.45 11.95
C TYR A 212 -17.98 -16.28 11.92
N LEU A 213 -16.90 -16.37 12.71
CA LEU A 213 -15.82 -15.37 12.68
C LEU A 213 -15.19 -15.27 11.29
N ILE A 214 -14.80 -16.39 10.66
CA ILE A 214 -14.21 -16.36 9.31
C ILE A 214 -15.15 -15.68 8.32
N ARG A 215 -16.45 -15.95 8.40
CA ARG A 215 -17.45 -15.38 7.50
C ARG A 215 -17.61 -13.88 7.71
N CYS A 216 -17.81 -13.40 8.95
CA CYS A 216 -18.02 -11.98 9.21
C CYS A 216 -16.73 -11.17 8.99
N PHE A 217 -15.55 -11.71 9.36
CA PHE A 217 -14.27 -11.10 9.10
C PHE A 217 -14.02 -10.97 7.58
N GLY A 218 -14.18 -12.07 6.83
CA GLY A 218 -14.02 -12.04 5.37
C GLY A 218 -15.01 -11.11 4.67
N LYS A 219 -16.24 -10.99 5.20
CA LYS A 219 -17.24 -10.05 4.69
C LYS A 219 -16.86 -8.58 4.92
N GLN A 220 -16.22 -8.25 6.04
CA GLN A 220 -15.88 -6.87 6.41
C GLN A 220 -14.49 -6.46 5.89
N VAL A 221 -13.50 -7.35 6.01
CA VAL A 221 -12.10 -7.07 5.69
C VAL A 221 -11.75 -7.40 4.23
N GLY A 222 -12.46 -8.36 3.63
CA GLY A 222 -12.17 -8.81 2.26
C GLY A 222 -11.16 -9.96 2.16
N LEU A 223 -10.55 -10.35 3.28
CA LEU A 223 -9.62 -11.48 3.43
C LEU A 223 -10.02 -12.32 4.66
N PRO A 224 -9.78 -13.63 4.67
CA PRO A 224 -9.91 -14.41 5.89
C PRO A 224 -8.79 -14.06 6.90
N PRO A 225 -8.98 -14.31 8.23
CA PRO A 225 -8.03 -13.89 9.28
C PRO A 225 -6.58 -14.34 9.04
N HIS A 226 -6.36 -15.59 8.61
CA HIS A 226 -5.01 -16.13 8.38
C HIS A 226 -4.29 -15.41 7.22
N ARG A 227 -5.02 -15.04 6.15
CA ARG A 227 -4.44 -14.26 5.03
C ARG A 227 -4.11 -12.85 5.46
N TYR A 228 -4.97 -12.23 6.26
CA TYR A 228 -4.72 -10.91 6.82
C TYR A 228 -3.49 -10.93 7.74
N LYS A 229 -3.39 -11.90 8.65
CA LYS A 229 -2.20 -12.13 9.49
C LYS A 229 -0.93 -12.23 8.64
N HIS A 230 -0.97 -13.01 7.55
CA HIS A 230 0.17 -13.18 6.65
C HIS A 230 0.63 -11.85 6.02
N HIS A 231 -0.30 -10.97 5.64
CA HIS A 231 0.07 -9.64 5.16
C HIS A 231 0.71 -8.77 6.26
N LEU A 232 0.25 -8.85 7.49
CA LEU A 232 0.90 -8.17 8.63
C LEU A 232 2.33 -8.67 8.85
N GLN A 233 2.56 -9.97 8.72
CA GLN A 233 3.92 -10.56 8.78
C GLN A 233 4.82 -10.00 7.66
N LEU A 234 4.30 -9.89 6.42
CA LEU A 234 5.04 -9.29 5.30
C LEU A 234 5.38 -7.82 5.53
N LEU A 235 4.45 -7.02 6.05
CA LEU A 235 4.69 -5.62 6.39
C LEU A 235 5.74 -5.47 7.51
N LYS A 236 5.69 -6.34 8.52
CA LYS A 236 6.69 -6.35 9.59
C LYS A 236 8.06 -6.77 9.06
N ALA A 237 8.13 -7.82 8.23
CA ALA A 237 9.36 -8.27 7.59
C ALA A 237 9.95 -7.18 6.68
N LYS A 238 9.12 -6.45 5.92
CA LYS A 238 9.54 -5.33 5.09
C LYS A 238 10.27 -4.26 5.92
N ARG A 239 9.72 -3.88 7.09
CA ARG A 239 10.40 -2.96 8.03
C ARG A 239 11.73 -3.52 8.54
N SER A 240 11.80 -4.85 8.79
CA SER A 240 13.04 -5.51 9.23
C SER A 240 14.14 -5.52 8.15
N LEU A 241 13.81 -5.29 6.86
CA LEU A 241 14.79 -5.23 5.77
C LEU A 241 15.76 -4.05 5.89
N HIS A 242 15.45 -3.03 6.69
CA HIS A 242 16.39 -1.93 7.01
C HIS A 242 17.51 -2.35 7.97
N SER A 243 17.41 -3.52 8.59
CA SER A 243 18.47 -4.06 9.43
C SER A 243 19.53 -4.80 8.59
N GLN A 244 20.72 -5.00 9.17
CA GLN A 244 21.80 -5.80 8.55
C GLN A 244 21.59 -7.32 8.70
N LYS A 245 20.47 -7.77 9.30
CA LYS A 245 20.17 -9.18 9.49
C LYS A 245 20.11 -9.95 8.15
N PRO A 246 20.57 -11.21 8.10
CA PRO A 246 20.36 -12.07 6.94
C PRO A 246 18.87 -12.23 6.59
N LEU A 247 18.55 -12.34 5.29
CA LEU A 247 17.17 -12.50 4.84
C LEU A 247 16.49 -13.76 5.41
N ALA A 248 17.27 -14.82 5.65
CA ALA A 248 16.79 -16.04 6.27
C ALA A 248 16.34 -15.80 7.73
N GLU A 249 17.12 -15.03 8.48
CA GLU A 249 16.78 -14.66 9.87
C GLU A 249 15.54 -13.77 9.92
N ILE A 250 15.48 -12.75 9.03
CA ILE A 250 14.27 -11.90 8.91
C ILE A 250 13.04 -12.73 8.59
N ALA A 251 13.15 -13.72 7.71
CA ALA A 251 12.04 -14.61 7.40
C ALA A 251 11.52 -15.34 8.65
N ILE A 252 12.41 -15.98 9.39
CA ILE A 252 12.06 -16.74 10.61
C ILE A 252 11.50 -15.82 11.69
N ASP A 253 12.16 -14.68 11.98
CA ASP A 253 11.73 -13.71 13.00
C ASP A 253 10.32 -13.16 12.74
N ASN A 254 9.88 -13.19 11.48
CA ASN A 254 8.56 -12.70 11.09
C ASN A 254 7.55 -13.82 10.78
N GLY A 255 7.86 -15.07 11.17
CA GLY A 255 6.92 -16.20 11.13
C GLY A 255 6.78 -16.87 9.75
N PHE A 256 7.77 -16.71 8.86
CA PHE A 256 7.86 -17.48 7.62
C PHE A 256 8.59 -18.79 7.86
N TYR A 257 8.20 -19.83 7.15
CA TYR A 257 8.82 -21.14 7.26
C TYR A 257 10.30 -21.14 6.86
N ASP A 258 10.64 -20.44 5.77
CA ASP A 258 11.99 -20.26 5.26
C ASP A 258 12.11 -18.98 4.40
N GLN A 259 13.34 -18.68 3.98
CA GLN A 259 13.63 -17.53 3.12
C GLN A 259 12.95 -17.65 1.75
N SER A 260 12.79 -18.85 1.18
CA SER A 260 12.17 -19.06 -0.13
C SER A 260 10.68 -18.76 -0.10
N HIS A 261 10.00 -19.17 0.97
CA HIS A 261 8.61 -18.83 1.24
C HIS A 261 8.44 -17.31 1.37
N PHE A 262 9.29 -16.68 2.19
CA PHE A 262 9.33 -15.22 2.34
C PHE A 262 9.55 -14.51 1.00
N ASN A 263 10.57 -14.89 0.23
CA ASN A 263 10.89 -14.26 -1.05
C ASN A 263 9.71 -14.30 -2.04
N ARG A 264 9.05 -15.46 -2.16
CA ARG A 264 7.88 -15.62 -3.04
C ARG A 264 6.72 -14.73 -2.60
N ALA A 265 6.38 -14.77 -1.31
CA ALA A 265 5.28 -14.00 -0.75
C ALA A 265 5.55 -12.49 -0.87
N PHE A 266 6.77 -12.05 -0.57
CA PHE A 266 7.19 -10.66 -0.68
C PHE A 266 7.11 -10.15 -2.12
N LYS A 267 7.69 -10.91 -3.09
CA LYS A 267 7.63 -10.54 -4.51
C LYS A 267 6.19 -10.47 -5.03
N GLN A 268 5.34 -11.42 -4.63
CA GLN A 268 3.93 -11.43 -5.03
C GLN A 268 3.16 -10.21 -4.51
N THR A 269 3.50 -9.73 -3.31
CA THR A 269 2.80 -8.62 -2.65
C THR A 269 3.35 -7.26 -3.06
N PHE A 270 4.69 -7.12 -3.17
CA PHE A 270 5.36 -5.83 -3.41
C PHE A 270 5.94 -5.68 -4.82
N GLY A 271 5.82 -6.70 -5.67
CA GLY A 271 6.26 -6.67 -7.07
C GLY A 271 7.75 -6.97 -7.30
N LEU A 272 8.60 -6.93 -6.25
CA LEU A 272 10.03 -7.16 -6.33
C LEU A 272 10.55 -8.02 -5.15
N PRO A 273 11.68 -8.73 -5.32
CA PRO A 273 12.25 -9.55 -4.24
C PRO A 273 12.76 -8.71 -3.07
N PRO A 274 12.75 -9.24 -1.82
CA PRO A 274 13.21 -8.50 -0.63
C PRO A 274 14.69 -8.12 -0.69
N GLY A 275 15.54 -8.92 -1.35
CA GLY A 275 16.95 -8.58 -1.55
C GLY A 275 17.14 -7.35 -2.44
N HIS A 276 16.34 -7.24 -3.50
CA HIS A 276 16.35 -6.05 -4.36
C HIS A 276 15.83 -4.82 -3.62
N TYR A 277 14.71 -4.95 -2.92
CA TYR A 277 14.17 -3.88 -2.06
C TYR A 277 15.24 -3.36 -1.09
N ARG A 278 15.96 -4.27 -0.41
CA ARG A 278 17.05 -3.92 0.50
C ARG A 278 18.16 -3.14 -0.21
N GLN A 279 18.66 -3.63 -1.35
CA GLN A 279 19.77 -3.00 -2.08
C GLN A 279 19.46 -1.56 -2.49
N VAL A 280 18.28 -1.31 -3.05
CA VAL A 280 17.87 0.02 -3.49
C VAL A 280 17.80 1.00 -2.32
N ASN A 281 17.36 0.55 -1.15
CA ASN A 281 17.23 1.41 0.03
C ASN A 281 18.54 1.62 0.80
N PHE A 282 19.50 0.67 0.76
CA PHE A 282 20.82 0.87 1.39
C PHE A 282 21.76 1.80 0.63
N ILE A 283 21.59 1.93 -0.68
CA ILE A 283 22.43 2.85 -1.50
C ILE A 283 22.09 4.32 -1.15
N GLN A 284 20.87 4.60 -0.68
CA GLN A 284 20.44 5.96 -0.32
C GLN A 284 20.89 6.38 1.10
N ASP A 285 21.10 5.43 2.01
CA ASP A 285 21.54 5.72 3.39
C ASP A 285 23.07 5.86 3.53
N GLY A 286 23.83 5.68 2.46
CA GLY A 286 25.29 5.64 2.44
C GLY A 286 26.01 6.91 1.96
N HIS A 287 25.35 8.08 1.95
CA HIS A 287 25.98 9.36 1.61
C HIS A 287 25.69 10.44 2.63
#